data_83db9d829a552f9567fb383eb364f64d
#
_entry.id   83db9d829a552f9567fb383eb364f64d
#
_cell.length_a   1.000
_cell.length_b   1.000
_cell.length_c   1.000
_cell.angle_alpha   90.00
_cell.angle_beta   90.00
_cell.angle_gamma   90.00
#
_symmetry.space_group_name_H-M   'P 1'
#
loop_
_entity.id
_entity.type
_entity.pdbx_description
1 polymer ?
#
loop_
_entity_poly.entity_id
_entity_poly.type
_entity_poly.pdbx_seq_one_letter_code
_entity_poly.pdbx_strand_id
1 'polypeptide(L)'
;GRRYLDASGGAAVSCLGHSHPAVIQAIKDQLDKIPYAHTNFFTTEASEDLAAHLIARATEALGEGFGRVYFVSGGSEANETALKLIRQYFVDKGEPARSRFIARRQSYHGNTLGALAVGGNFLRRAPYEPLLIETSHIAPCYAYRDRREDESEEDYGRRAADELEAEIERLGPETVAAFVAETVVGATSGALVPVPGYFKRIREICDRHGVLLLLDEVMCGMGRTGTLFACQQEGVVPDLLTCAKGLGAGYQPIGAVLVAEKIYRAVVDKTGAFEHGFTYIGHPTACAAALAVQRTIERDGLLTNVQAQGEALRATLGARFAEHPNIGDIRGRGLFVGIELVADRASKAPPDPALKLAPKLKAAAMARGLVCYPGAGTIDGAAGVHVLLAPPFIIESRHVAEIVDKLAGALEDVLAGAPLAAASP
;
A
#
# COMPACT_ATOMS: atom_id res chain seq x y z
N GLY A 1 -20.03 -25.12 8.27
CA GLY A 1 -19.03 -24.08 8.46
C GLY A 1 -19.65 -22.81 9.02
N ARG A 2 -18.86 -22.04 9.74
CA ARG A 2 -19.26 -20.72 10.25
C ARG A 2 -19.10 -19.66 9.16
N ARG A 3 -20.04 -18.73 9.05
CA ARG A 3 -19.95 -17.58 8.15
C ARG A 3 -19.27 -16.42 8.86
N TYR A 4 -18.49 -15.65 8.09
CA TYR A 4 -17.83 -14.44 8.55
C TYR A 4 -18.08 -13.30 7.56
N LEU A 5 -18.29 -12.09 8.05
CA LEU A 5 -18.23 -10.89 7.25
C LEU A 5 -16.77 -10.48 7.10
N ASP A 6 -16.27 -10.43 5.86
CA ASP A 6 -14.87 -10.06 5.60
C ASP A 6 -14.74 -8.54 5.44
N ALA A 7 -14.22 -7.90 6.48
CA ALA A 7 -13.88 -6.48 6.48
C ALA A 7 -12.38 -6.23 6.36
N SER A 8 -11.57 -7.26 6.05
CA SER A 8 -10.13 -7.13 5.83
C SER A 8 -9.71 -7.37 4.38
N GLY A 9 -10.57 -8.03 3.59
CA GLY A 9 -10.24 -8.44 2.24
C GLY A 9 -9.00 -9.34 2.17
N GLY A 10 -8.66 -10.07 3.24
CA GLY A 10 -7.42 -10.82 3.31
C GLY A 10 -6.18 -9.94 3.15
N ALA A 11 -6.05 -8.89 3.95
CA ALA A 11 -5.06 -7.81 3.84
C ALA A 11 -5.23 -6.94 2.57
N ALA A 12 -6.46 -6.48 2.32
CA ALA A 12 -6.87 -5.61 1.20
C ALA A 12 -6.74 -6.24 -0.20
N VAL A 13 -6.81 -7.55 -0.30
CA VAL A 13 -6.66 -8.30 -1.57
C VAL A 13 -7.99 -8.50 -2.29
N SER A 14 -9.01 -9.02 -1.61
CA SER A 14 -10.25 -9.55 -2.20
C SER A 14 -11.24 -8.45 -2.60
N CYS A 15 -10.89 -7.66 -3.61
CA CYS A 15 -11.70 -6.51 -4.07
C CYS A 15 -13.10 -6.90 -4.56
N LEU A 16 -13.22 -8.04 -5.24
CA LEU A 16 -14.47 -8.55 -5.81
C LEU A 16 -15.15 -9.62 -4.94
N GLY A 17 -14.69 -9.81 -3.71
CA GLY A 17 -15.09 -10.95 -2.91
C GLY A 17 -14.54 -12.26 -3.51
N HIS A 18 -15.29 -13.34 -3.31
CA HIS A 18 -14.88 -14.68 -3.74
C HIS A 18 -15.75 -15.19 -4.87
N SER A 19 -15.17 -16.04 -5.74
CA SER A 19 -15.88 -16.78 -6.79
C SER A 19 -16.61 -15.94 -7.84
N HIS A 20 -16.07 -14.76 -8.21
CA HIS A 20 -16.67 -13.94 -9.26
C HIS A 20 -16.66 -14.68 -10.62
N PRO A 21 -17.82 -14.88 -11.27
CA PRO A 21 -17.93 -15.79 -12.42
C PRO A 21 -17.09 -15.35 -13.62
N ALA A 22 -17.02 -14.06 -13.92
CA ALA A 22 -16.24 -13.55 -15.06
C ALA A 22 -14.75 -13.82 -14.90
N VAL A 23 -14.20 -13.70 -13.68
CA VAL A 23 -12.77 -13.95 -13.41
C VAL A 23 -12.47 -15.44 -13.49
N ILE A 24 -13.35 -16.29 -12.92
CA ILE A 24 -13.22 -17.75 -13.01
C ILE A 24 -13.26 -18.20 -14.47
N GLN A 25 -14.16 -17.63 -15.28
CA GLN A 25 -14.25 -17.99 -16.70
C GLN A 25 -12.99 -17.58 -17.45
N ALA A 26 -12.48 -16.36 -17.24
CA ALA A 26 -11.23 -15.90 -17.88
C ALA A 26 -10.03 -16.82 -17.55
N ILE A 27 -9.95 -17.32 -16.31
CA ILE A 27 -8.92 -18.29 -15.91
C ILE A 27 -9.06 -19.59 -16.70
N LYS A 28 -10.29 -20.15 -16.79
CA LYS A 28 -10.57 -21.38 -17.55
C LYS A 28 -10.22 -21.24 -19.02
N ASP A 29 -10.70 -20.17 -19.64
CA ASP A 29 -10.45 -19.88 -21.06
C ASP A 29 -8.95 -19.76 -21.35
N GLN A 30 -8.18 -19.15 -20.44
CA GLN A 30 -6.74 -19.03 -20.61
C GLN A 30 -6.02 -20.37 -20.41
N LEU A 31 -6.48 -21.21 -19.50
CA LEU A 31 -5.92 -22.57 -19.30
C LEU A 31 -6.15 -23.46 -20.53
N ASP A 32 -7.31 -23.32 -21.21
CA ASP A 32 -7.61 -24.04 -22.45
C ASP A 32 -6.74 -23.54 -23.63
N LYS A 33 -6.29 -22.28 -23.63
CA LYS A 33 -5.38 -21.73 -24.65
C LYS A 33 -3.94 -22.15 -24.39
N ILE A 34 -3.34 -21.64 -23.31
CA ILE A 34 -1.98 -21.92 -22.86
C ILE A 34 -1.82 -21.56 -21.38
N PRO A 35 -1.47 -22.51 -20.50
CA PRO A 35 -1.30 -22.22 -19.08
C PRO A 35 -0.03 -21.43 -18.75
N TYR A 36 1.06 -21.64 -19.52
CA TYR A 36 2.36 -21.03 -19.30
C TYR A 36 3.13 -20.85 -20.59
N ALA A 37 3.84 -19.74 -20.74
CA ALA A 37 4.84 -19.48 -21.75
C ALA A 37 6.01 -18.70 -21.16
N HIS A 38 7.24 -19.12 -21.44
CA HIS A 38 8.43 -18.46 -20.91
C HIS A 38 8.76 -17.19 -21.71
N THR A 39 8.86 -16.07 -21.03
CA THR A 39 9.01 -14.72 -21.62
C THR A 39 10.32 -14.50 -22.40
N ASN A 40 11.34 -15.33 -22.21
CA ASN A 40 12.55 -15.28 -23.05
C ASN A 40 12.29 -15.73 -24.50
N PHE A 41 11.21 -16.44 -24.77
CA PHE A 41 10.91 -16.99 -26.09
C PHE A 41 9.62 -16.44 -26.67
N PHE A 42 8.63 -16.12 -25.82
CA PHE A 42 7.29 -15.77 -26.24
C PHE A 42 6.73 -14.64 -25.39
N THR A 43 5.92 -13.79 -26.01
CA THR A 43 4.92 -12.99 -25.31
C THR A 43 3.57 -13.67 -25.44
N THR A 44 2.59 -13.27 -24.64
CA THR A 44 1.24 -13.81 -24.69
C THR A 44 0.21 -12.68 -24.81
N GLU A 45 -0.88 -12.95 -25.53
CA GLU A 45 -2.00 -12.00 -25.66
C GLU A 45 -2.47 -11.49 -24.30
N ALA A 46 -2.60 -12.39 -23.31
CA ALA A 46 -3.04 -12.04 -21.96
C ALA A 46 -2.10 -11.04 -21.24
N SER A 47 -0.78 -11.18 -21.42
CA SER A 47 0.18 -10.24 -20.83
C SER A 47 0.21 -8.90 -21.55
N GLU A 48 0.15 -8.90 -22.88
CA GLU A 48 0.11 -7.67 -23.68
C GLU A 48 -1.19 -6.89 -23.44
N ASP A 49 -2.33 -7.57 -23.42
CA ASP A 49 -3.64 -6.95 -23.15
C ASP A 49 -3.71 -6.31 -21.76
N LEU A 50 -3.20 -7.00 -20.73
CA LEU A 50 -3.14 -6.43 -19.39
C LEU A 50 -2.19 -5.24 -19.33
N ALA A 51 -1.02 -5.31 -19.97
CA ALA A 51 -0.07 -4.20 -20.02
C ALA A 51 -0.68 -2.99 -20.73
N ALA A 52 -1.28 -3.18 -21.90
CA ALA A 52 -1.96 -2.14 -22.66
C ALA A 52 -3.10 -1.50 -21.84
N HIS A 53 -3.90 -2.32 -21.15
CA HIS A 53 -4.98 -1.84 -20.29
C HIS A 53 -4.44 -0.97 -19.15
N LEU A 54 -3.42 -1.43 -18.41
CA LEU A 54 -2.84 -0.68 -17.29
C LEU A 54 -2.20 0.64 -17.74
N ILE A 55 -1.47 0.64 -18.87
CA ILE A 55 -0.88 1.88 -19.41
C ILE A 55 -1.96 2.85 -19.87
N ALA A 56 -3.00 2.38 -20.56
CA ALA A 56 -4.11 3.24 -20.97
C ALA A 56 -4.81 3.89 -19.77
N ARG A 57 -5.07 3.11 -18.71
CA ARG A 57 -5.68 3.61 -17.47
C ARG A 57 -4.74 4.54 -16.69
N ALA A 58 -3.44 4.25 -16.67
CA ALA A 58 -2.46 5.13 -16.06
C ALA A 58 -2.37 6.48 -16.80
N THR A 59 -2.38 6.45 -18.14
CA THR A 59 -2.38 7.67 -18.96
C THR A 59 -3.63 8.52 -18.73
N GLU A 60 -4.81 7.89 -18.68
CA GLU A 60 -6.05 8.61 -18.38
C GLU A 60 -6.05 9.22 -16.96
N ALA A 61 -5.51 8.49 -16.00
CA ALA A 61 -5.56 8.85 -14.58
C ALA A 61 -4.49 9.87 -14.15
N LEU A 62 -3.29 9.76 -14.72
CA LEU A 62 -2.08 10.48 -14.29
C LEU A 62 -1.46 11.33 -15.40
N GLY A 63 -1.96 11.24 -16.64
CA GLY A 63 -1.33 11.83 -17.81
C GLY A 63 -0.24 10.93 -18.41
N GLU A 64 0.42 11.41 -19.46
CA GLU A 64 1.52 10.70 -20.11
C GLU A 64 2.71 10.54 -19.14
N GLY A 65 3.41 9.44 -19.25
CA GLY A 65 4.61 9.19 -18.42
C GLY A 65 5.01 7.72 -18.35
N PHE A 66 4.05 6.82 -18.13
CA PHE A 66 4.31 5.38 -18.09
C PHE A 66 4.30 4.79 -19.51
N GLY A 67 5.31 3.98 -19.81
CA GLY A 67 5.44 3.33 -21.12
C GLY A 67 5.43 1.81 -21.08
N ARG A 68 5.75 1.20 -19.96
CA ARG A 68 5.89 -0.26 -19.83
C ARG A 68 5.38 -0.77 -18.49
N VAL A 69 5.00 -2.05 -18.51
CA VAL A 69 4.63 -2.80 -17.30
C VAL A 69 5.49 -4.05 -17.21
N TYR A 70 6.04 -4.31 -16.03
CA TYR A 70 6.76 -5.54 -15.73
C TYR A 70 5.94 -6.36 -14.73
N PHE A 71 5.49 -7.55 -15.14
CA PHE A 71 4.67 -8.42 -14.31
C PHE A 71 5.50 -9.39 -13.49
N VAL A 72 5.09 -9.61 -12.24
CA VAL A 72 5.71 -10.50 -11.27
C VAL A 72 4.63 -11.25 -10.48
N SER A 73 5.00 -12.08 -9.49
CA SER A 73 4.03 -12.90 -8.77
C SER A 73 3.44 -12.20 -7.52
N GLY A 74 3.90 -11.02 -7.15
CA GLY A 74 3.37 -10.31 -5.98
C GLY A 74 4.13 -9.03 -5.64
N GLY A 75 3.69 -8.33 -4.58
CA GLY A 75 4.21 -7.01 -4.21
C GLY A 75 5.67 -7.00 -3.78
N SER A 76 6.15 -8.04 -3.09
CA SER A 76 7.57 -8.12 -2.70
C SER A 76 8.48 -8.20 -3.93
N GLU A 77 8.12 -9.02 -4.92
CA GLU A 77 8.84 -9.12 -6.17
C GLU A 77 8.72 -7.83 -7.00
N ALA A 78 7.57 -7.15 -6.96
CA ALA A 78 7.40 -5.86 -7.65
C ALA A 78 8.35 -4.80 -7.09
N ASN A 79 8.44 -4.67 -5.77
CA ASN A 79 9.38 -3.73 -5.14
C ASN A 79 10.85 -4.13 -5.38
N GLU A 80 11.19 -5.42 -5.28
CA GLU A 80 12.53 -5.93 -5.60
C GLU A 80 12.92 -5.60 -7.05
N THR A 81 12.00 -5.81 -7.98
CA THR A 81 12.17 -5.48 -9.40
C THR A 81 12.39 -3.98 -9.60
N ALA A 82 11.57 -3.14 -8.96
CA ALA A 82 11.69 -1.69 -9.05
C ALA A 82 13.04 -1.19 -8.53
N LEU A 83 13.52 -1.68 -7.39
CA LEU A 83 14.82 -1.32 -6.83
C LEU A 83 15.97 -1.67 -7.79
N LYS A 84 15.94 -2.87 -8.37
CA LYS A 84 16.95 -3.31 -9.34
C LYS A 84 16.90 -2.51 -10.64
N LEU A 85 15.69 -2.19 -11.13
CA LEU A 85 15.52 -1.37 -12.33
C LEU A 85 16.04 0.06 -12.11
N ILE A 86 15.75 0.67 -10.96
CA ILE A 86 16.30 1.96 -10.57
C ILE A 86 17.83 1.93 -10.57
N ARG A 87 18.42 0.89 -10.00
CA ARG A 87 19.87 0.74 -9.98
C ARG A 87 20.44 0.64 -11.39
N GLN A 88 19.89 -0.21 -12.25
CA GLN A 88 20.35 -0.36 -13.63
C GLN A 88 20.17 0.94 -14.43
N TYR A 89 19.04 1.63 -14.28
CA TYR A 89 18.81 2.93 -14.90
C TYR A 89 19.95 3.91 -14.66
N PHE A 90 20.42 4.04 -13.41
CA PHE A 90 21.52 4.96 -13.11
C PHE A 90 22.87 4.49 -13.62
N VAL A 91 23.12 3.18 -13.68
CA VAL A 91 24.32 2.62 -14.32
C VAL A 91 24.30 2.94 -15.82
N ASP A 92 23.18 2.69 -16.48
CA ASP A 92 23.03 2.91 -17.92
C ASP A 92 23.07 4.41 -18.28
N LYS A 93 22.59 5.27 -17.39
CA LYS A 93 22.69 6.72 -17.51
C LYS A 93 24.11 7.28 -17.30
N GLY A 94 25.04 6.46 -16.80
CA GLY A 94 26.42 6.89 -16.49
C GLY A 94 26.58 7.53 -15.11
N GLU A 95 25.61 7.33 -14.21
CA GLU A 95 25.61 7.83 -12.83
C GLU A 95 25.74 6.66 -11.80
N PRO A 96 26.77 5.79 -11.88
CA PRO A 96 26.86 4.58 -11.06
C PRO A 96 27.05 4.83 -9.56
N ALA A 97 27.34 6.05 -9.14
CA ALA A 97 27.39 6.44 -7.74
C ALA A 97 25.99 6.41 -7.08
N ARG A 98 24.92 6.60 -7.85
CA ARG A 98 23.53 6.56 -7.34
C ARG A 98 23.12 5.12 -7.04
N SER A 99 23.20 4.76 -5.77
CA SER A 99 22.87 3.40 -5.29
C SER A 99 22.13 3.37 -3.96
N ARG A 100 21.97 4.52 -3.32
CA ARG A 100 21.31 4.64 -2.01
C ARG A 100 19.81 4.88 -2.17
N PHE A 101 19.05 4.25 -1.30
CA PHE A 101 17.60 4.42 -1.22
C PHE A 101 17.23 5.13 0.08
N ILE A 102 16.23 6.01 0.00
CA ILE A 102 15.60 6.63 1.16
C ILE A 102 14.16 6.14 1.20
N ALA A 103 13.66 5.76 2.38
CA ALA A 103 12.28 5.35 2.59
C ALA A 103 11.73 5.99 3.86
N ARG A 104 10.54 5.58 4.31
CA ARG A 104 9.94 6.09 5.55
C ARG A 104 10.00 5.06 6.67
N ARG A 105 10.21 5.51 7.90
CA ARG A 105 9.92 4.68 9.07
C ARG A 105 8.44 4.26 9.03
N GLN A 106 8.14 3.10 9.64
CA GLN A 106 6.79 2.55 9.69
C GLN A 106 6.16 2.30 8.31
N SER A 107 6.98 1.96 7.29
CA SER A 107 6.53 1.49 5.98
C SER A 107 6.67 -0.03 5.85
N TYR A 108 5.95 -0.59 4.87
CA TYR A 108 6.05 -2.00 4.51
C TYR A 108 6.07 -2.16 2.99
N HIS A 109 7.15 -2.72 2.45
CA HIS A 109 7.34 -2.90 1.01
C HIS A 109 7.49 -4.36 0.58
N GLY A 110 7.49 -5.30 1.53
CA GLY A 110 7.61 -6.74 1.26
C GLY A 110 8.61 -7.45 2.15
N ASN A 111 8.88 -8.71 1.82
CA ASN A 111 9.74 -9.62 2.60
C ASN A 111 10.91 -10.22 1.82
N THR A 112 11.11 -9.89 0.53
CA THR A 112 12.40 -10.12 -0.14
C THR A 112 13.45 -9.20 0.47
N LEU A 113 14.73 -9.53 0.38
CA LEU A 113 15.77 -8.80 1.13
C LEU A 113 15.83 -7.31 0.78
N GLY A 114 15.72 -6.95 -0.51
CA GLY A 114 15.67 -5.54 -0.92
C GLY A 114 14.39 -4.84 -0.48
N ALA A 115 13.22 -5.46 -0.66
CA ALA A 115 11.94 -4.91 -0.20
C ALA A 115 11.89 -4.76 1.33
N LEU A 116 12.48 -5.70 2.08
CA LEU A 116 12.60 -5.61 3.54
C LEU A 116 13.58 -4.50 3.95
N ALA A 117 14.68 -4.32 3.21
CA ALA A 117 15.66 -3.28 3.48
C ALA A 117 15.06 -1.87 3.38
N VAL A 118 14.25 -1.58 2.34
CA VAL A 118 13.55 -0.30 2.21
C VAL A 118 12.32 -0.20 3.13
N GLY A 119 11.83 -1.31 3.70
CA GLY A 119 10.79 -1.32 4.72
C GLY A 119 11.26 -0.64 6.01
N GLY A 120 10.40 0.20 6.59
CA GLY A 120 10.75 1.01 7.78
C GLY A 120 10.22 0.45 9.11
N ASN A 121 9.66 -0.75 9.14
CA ASN A 121 9.29 -1.41 10.40
C ASN A 121 10.50 -2.19 10.95
N PHE A 122 11.23 -1.57 11.87
CA PHE A 122 12.51 -2.09 12.37
C PHE A 122 12.37 -3.43 13.11
N LEU A 123 11.25 -3.72 13.78
CA LEU A 123 11.05 -5.02 14.41
C LEU A 123 10.98 -6.17 13.41
N ARG A 124 10.44 -5.93 12.23
CA ARG A 124 10.42 -6.94 11.14
C ARG A 124 11.80 -7.13 10.50
N ARG A 125 12.64 -6.10 10.53
CA ARG A 125 14.00 -6.12 9.98
C ARG A 125 15.02 -6.76 10.91
N ALA A 126 14.86 -6.57 12.21
CA ALA A 126 15.86 -6.91 13.23
C ALA A 126 16.48 -8.32 13.08
N PRO A 127 15.74 -9.41 12.81
CA PRO A 127 16.35 -10.73 12.61
C PRO A 127 17.20 -10.84 11.35
N TYR A 128 16.99 -9.97 10.37
CA TYR A 128 17.61 -10.03 9.03
C TYR A 128 18.58 -8.88 8.77
N GLU A 129 18.81 -7.99 9.74
CA GLU A 129 19.64 -6.79 9.59
C GLU A 129 21.00 -7.06 8.93
N PRO A 130 21.74 -8.14 9.27
CA PRO A 130 23.03 -8.43 8.64
C PRO A 130 22.97 -8.79 7.13
N LEU A 131 21.77 -9.03 6.60
CA LEU A 131 21.54 -9.40 5.20
C LEU A 131 20.99 -8.24 4.36
N LEU A 132 20.64 -7.11 4.99
CA LEU A 132 19.93 -6.01 4.33
C LEU A 132 20.93 -5.01 3.73
N ILE A 133 20.59 -4.49 2.56
CA ILE A 133 21.30 -3.33 2.01
C ILE A 133 21.07 -2.09 2.88
N GLU A 134 22.04 -1.19 2.93
CA GLU A 134 21.92 0.08 3.63
C GLU A 134 20.81 0.93 3.02
N THR A 135 19.88 1.39 3.86
CA THR A 135 18.77 2.27 3.47
C THR A 135 18.52 3.30 4.56
N SER A 136 18.37 4.54 4.19
CA SER A 136 17.99 5.62 5.11
C SER A 136 16.47 5.69 5.25
N HIS A 137 16.01 6.09 6.45
CA HIS A 137 14.57 6.19 6.74
C HIS A 137 14.24 7.52 7.42
N ILE A 138 13.43 8.33 6.75
CA ILE A 138 12.87 9.58 7.28
C ILE A 138 11.57 9.32 8.05
N ALA A 139 11.02 10.33 8.74
CA ALA A 139 9.76 10.22 9.46
C ALA A 139 8.57 9.92 8.50
N PRO A 140 7.53 9.21 8.96
CA PRO A 140 6.27 9.13 8.23
C PRO A 140 5.53 10.48 8.27
N CYS A 141 4.64 10.74 7.32
CA CYS A 141 3.70 11.84 7.39
C CYS A 141 2.53 11.45 8.31
N TYR A 142 2.64 11.72 9.60
CA TYR A 142 1.71 11.25 10.65
C TYR A 142 1.07 12.40 11.41
N ALA A 143 0.21 13.16 10.73
CA ALA A 143 -0.36 14.40 11.25
C ALA A 143 -1.07 14.24 12.60
N TYR A 144 -1.79 13.15 12.85
CA TYR A 144 -2.45 12.90 14.14
C TYR A 144 -1.46 12.99 15.33
N ARG A 145 -0.18 12.56 15.16
CA ARG A 145 0.81 12.54 16.23
C ARG A 145 1.82 13.66 16.17
N ASP A 146 2.24 14.07 14.95
CA ASP A 146 3.45 14.88 14.78
C ASP A 146 3.16 16.32 14.37
N ARG A 147 1.91 16.63 13.94
CA ARG A 147 1.51 17.99 13.60
C ARG A 147 1.40 18.82 14.90
N ARG A 148 2.01 20.00 14.90
CA ARG A 148 1.94 20.95 16.03
C ARG A 148 0.56 21.60 16.07
N GLU A 149 0.14 22.08 17.25
CA GLU A 149 -1.17 22.70 17.42
C GLU A 149 -1.36 23.99 16.61
N ASP A 150 -0.27 24.75 16.43
CA ASP A 150 -0.22 26.01 15.69
C ASP A 150 0.09 25.82 14.20
N GLU A 151 0.24 24.61 13.71
CA GLU A 151 0.63 24.26 12.35
C GLU A 151 -0.58 23.84 11.51
N SER A 152 -0.72 24.39 10.31
CA SER A 152 -1.70 23.88 9.35
C SER A 152 -1.30 22.49 8.84
N GLU A 153 -2.25 21.73 8.27
CA GLU A 153 -1.92 20.44 7.66
C GLU A 153 -0.93 20.59 6.49
N GLU A 154 -1.06 21.65 5.71
CA GLU A 154 -0.17 21.91 4.56
C GLU A 154 1.25 22.27 5.02
N ASP A 155 1.40 23.10 6.07
CA ASP A 155 2.72 23.44 6.61
C ASP A 155 3.38 22.21 7.23
N TYR A 156 2.62 21.40 7.96
CA TYR A 156 3.12 20.13 8.46
C TYR A 156 3.55 19.20 7.31
N GLY A 157 2.72 19.07 6.26
CA GLY A 157 3.04 18.25 5.09
C GLY A 157 4.35 18.68 4.43
N ARG A 158 4.58 19.98 4.27
CA ARG A 158 5.83 20.54 3.74
C ARG A 158 7.01 20.23 4.65
N ARG A 159 6.88 20.51 5.95
CA ARG A 159 7.94 20.24 6.94
C ARG A 159 8.31 18.75 7.00
N ALA A 160 7.32 17.85 6.98
CA ALA A 160 7.58 16.41 6.96
C ALA A 160 8.25 15.95 5.66
N ALA A 161 7.93 16.60 4.53
CA ALA A 161 8.56 16.29 3.25
C ALA A 161 10.01 16.86 3.16
N ASP A 162 10.29 17.99 3.79
CA ASP A 162 11.63 18.60 3.80
C ASP A 162 12.68 17.73 4.52
N GLU A 163 12.26 16.76 5.35
CA GLU A 163 13.19 15.75 5.87
C GLU A 163 13.85 14.94 4.74
N LEU A 164 13.17 14.75 3.60
CA LEU A 164 13.76 14.07 2.44
C LEU A 164 14.90 14.90 1.86
N GLU A 165 14.74 16.22 1.73
CA GLU A 165 15.79 17.09 1.20
C GLU A 165 17.02 17.11 2.11
N ALA A 166 16.80 17.25 3.42
CA ALA A 166 17.89 17.19 4.40
C ALA A 166 18.64 15.84 4.36
N GLU A 167 17.92 14.74 4.18
CA GLU A 167 18.53 13.41 4.11
C GLU A 167 19.31 13.20 2.79
N ILE A 168 18.80 13.71 1.66
CA ILE A 168 19.53 13.69 0.38
C ILE A 168 20.83 14.48 0.50
N GLU A 169 20.80 15.68 1.07
CA GLU A 169 21.99 16.50 1.29
C GLU A 169 23.00 15.81 2.21
N ARG A 170 22.53 15.18 3.30
CA ARG A 170 23.38 14.45 4.22
C ARG A 170 24.10 13.24 3.58
N LEU A 171 23.42 12.54 2.66
CA LEU A 171 23.96 11.37 1.97
C LEU A 171 24.86 11.72 0.78
N GLY A 172 24.75 12.94 0.27
CA GLY A 172 25.32 13.38 -1.00
C GLY A 172 24.37 13.14 -2.17
N PRO A 173 23.80 14.21 -2.77
CA PRO A 173 22.77 14.12 -3.80
C PRO A 173 23.10 13.17 -4.96
N GLU A 174 24.38 13.09 -5.32
CA GLU A 174 24.89 12.24 -6.41
C GLU A 174 24.90 10.74 -6.06
N THR A 175 24.67 10.38 -4.80
CA THR A 175 24.65 8.97 -4.34
C THR A 175 23.24 8.41 -4.20
N VAL A 176 22.22 9.28 -4.11
CA VAL A 176 20.83 8.86 -3.87
C VAL A 176 20.15 8.49 -5.18
N ALA A 177 19.61 7.29 -5.26
CA ALA A 177 18.90 6.75 -6.42
C ALA A 177 17.40 7.06 -6.37
N ALA A 178 16.72 6.74 -5.26
CA ALA A 178 15.29 6.89 -5.18
C ALA A 178 14.78 7.12 -3.75
N PHE A 179 13.61 7.77 -3.69
CA PHE A 179 12.73 7.77 -2.52
C PHE A 179 11.61 6.75 -2.73
N VAL A 180 11.38 5.89 -1.73
CA VAL A 180 10.39 4.81 -1.75
C VAL A 180 9.33 5.05 -0.68
N ALA A 181 8.05 5.07 -1.08
CA ALA A 181 6.96 5.31 -0.14
C ALA A 181 5.65 4.63 -0.57
N GLU A 182 4.86 4.16 0.39
CA GLU A 182 3.44 3.87 0.16
C GLU A 182 2.69 5.19 0.01
N THR A 183 1.79 5.35 -0.97
CA THR A 183 0.99 6.57 -1.10
C THR A 183 0.07 6.75 0.11
N VAL A 184 -0.59 5.69 0.55
CA VAL A 184 -1.29 5.58 1.83
C VAL A 184 -0.71 4.41 2.59
N VAL A 185 -0.13 4.64 3.77
CA VAL A 185 0.55 3.59 4.53
C VAL A 185 -0.46 2.54 5.01
N GLY A 186 -0.19 1.29 4.68
CA GLY A 186 -1.11 0.19 4.93
C GLY A 186 -1.00 -0.45 6.31
N ALA A 187 -0.45 -1.66 6.32
CA ALA A 187 -0.50 -2.59 7.44
C ALA A 187 0.28 -2.16 8.69
N THR A 188 1.28 -1.31 8.56
CA THR A 188 2.14 -0.89 9.68
C THR A 188 1.58 0.26 10.51
N SER A 189 0.79 1.13 9.87
CA SER A 189 0.25 2.32 10.53
C SER A 189 -1.27 2.50 10.36
N GLY A 190 -1.99 1.49 9.80
CA GLY A 190 -3.45 1.49 9.71
C GLY A 190 -4.00 2.62 8.84
N ALA A 191 -3.89 2.49 7.52
CA ALA A 191 -4.41 3.43 6.52
C ALA A 191 -4.00 4.89 6.76
N LEU A 192 -2.71 5.12 7.07
CA LEU A 192 -2.20 6.46 7.33
C LEU A 192 -2.15 7.28 6.03
N VAL A 193 -3.00 8.28 5.96
CA VAL A 193 -3.18 9.16 4.80
C VAL A 193 -2.20 10.34 4.90
N PRO A 194 -1.50 10.70 3.82
CA PRO A 194 -0.71 11.92 3.80
C PRO A 194 -1.61 13.16 3.86
N VAL A 195 -1.11 14.23 4.47
CA VAL A 195 -1.81 15.54 4.46
C VAL A 195 -1.55 16.27 3.15
N PRO A 196 -2.38 17.28 2.80
CA PRO A 196 -2.18 18.10 1.61
C PRO A 196 -0.77 18.69 1.51
N GLY A 197 -0.21 18.69 0.29
CA GLY A 197 1.11 19.26 0.03
C GLY A 197 2.30 18.32 0.25
N TYR A 198 2.17 17.25 1.03
CA TYR A 198 3.28 16.33 1.33
C TYR A 198 3.89 15.73 0.06
N PHE A 199 3.13 14.97 -0.73
CA PHE A 199 3.68 14.32 -1.94
C PHE A 199 4.02 15.32 -3.05
N LYS A 200 3.34 16.45 -3.13
CA LYS A 200 3.72 17.52 -4.05
C LYS A 200 5.15 18.01 -3.74
N ARG A 201 5.43 18.28 -2.45
CA ARG A 201 6.77 18.69 -2.01
C ARG A 201 7.81 17.57 -2.19
N ILE A 202 7.46 16.32 -1.92
CA ILE A 202 8.32 15.14 -2.21
C ILE A 202 8.71 15.12 -3.70
N ARG A 203 7.75 15.30 -4.62
CA ARG A 203 8.02 15.29 -6.06
C ARG A 203 8.96 16.45 -6.45
N GLU A 204 8.72 17.65 -5.93
CA GLU A 204 9.58 18.82 -6.17
C GLU A 204 11.04 18.56 -5.72
N ILE A 205 11.22 17.93 -4.56
CA ILE A 205 12.56 17.59 -4.03
C ILE A 205 13.22 16.53 -4.93
N CYS A 206 12.50 15.47 -5.26
CA CYS A 206 13.01 14.41 -6.13
C CYS A 206 13.45 14.98 -7.50
N ASP A 207 12.64 15.85 -8.11
CA ASP A 207 12.95 16.46 -9.40
C ASP A 207 14.21 17.37 -9.31
N ARG A 208 14.32 18.16 -8.26
CA ARG A 208 15.45 19.07 -8.04
C ARG A 208 16.79 18.33 -7.94
N HIS A 209 16.80 17.17 -7.25
CA HIS A 209 18.00 16.40 -7.00
C HIS A 209 18.23 15.24 -8.00
N GLY A 210 17.33 15.06 -8.97
CA GLY A 210 17.39 13.96 -9.93
C GLY A 210 17.22 12.58 -9.28
N VAL A 211 16.52 12.52 -8.15
CA VAL A 211 16.16 11.32 -7.40
C VAL A 211 14.86 10.76 -7.96
N LEU A 212 14.78 9.44 -8.19
CA LEU A 212 13.54 8.83 -8.66
C LEU A 212 12.51 8.68 -7.53
N LEU A 213 11.23 8.84 -7.88
CA LEU A 213 10.12 8.59 -6.97
C LEU A 213 9.50 7.22 -7.29
N LEU A 214 9.60 6.27 -6.36
CA LEU A 214 8.91 4.98 -6.39
C LEU A 214 7.74 5.02 -5.41
N LEU A 215 6.51 4.95 -5.92
CA LEU A 215 5.33 4.81 -5.09
C LEU A 215 4.85 3.37 -5.06
N ASP A 216 4.77 2.84 -3.84
CA ASP A 216 4.21 1.52 -3.56
C ASP A 216 2.70 1.63 -3.35
N GLU A 217 1.96 1.18 -4.34
CA GLU A 217 0.50 1.11 -4.30
C GLU A 217 -0.03 -0.34 -4.22
N VAL A 218 0.79 -1.24 -3.74
CA VAL A 218 0.43 -2.65 -3.55
C VAL A 218 -0.82 -2.79 -2.67
N MET A 219 -1.00 -1.95 -1.67
CA MET A 219 -2.15 -2.03 -0.77
C MET A 219 -3.20 -0.96 -1.03
N CYS A 220 -2.80 0.26 -1.34
CA CYS A 220 -3.68 1.41 -1.49
C CYS A 220 -4.15 1.68 -2.93
N GLY A 221 -3.51 1.07 -3.93
CA GLY A 221 -3.86 1.20 -5.35
C GLY A 221 -5.00 0.29 -5.81
N MET A 222 -5.15 0.21 -7.12
CA MET A 222 -6.12 -0.66 -7.80
C MET A 222 -7.57 -0.45 -7.32
N GLY A 223 -7.92 0.82 -7.03
CA GLY A 223 -9.28 1.19 -6.64
C GLY A 223 -9.54 1.28 -5.14
N ARG A 224 -8.65 0.77 -4.28
CA ARG A 224 -8.86 0.65 -2.83
C ARG A 224 -9.20 1.98 -2.14
N THR A 225 -8.60 3.08 -2.58
CA THR A 225 -8.80 4.43 -2.02
C THR A 225 -9.85 5.25 -2.76
N GLY A 226 -10.57 4.66 -3.73
CA GLY A 226 -11.64 5.32 -4.49
C GLY A 226 -11.21 5.90 -5.84
N THR A 227 -9.92 5.89 -6.14
CA THR A 227 -9.33 6.14 -7.47
C THR A 227 -8.52 4.92 -7.89
N LEU A 228 -8.24 4.75 -9.18
CA LEU A 228 -7.46 3.59 -9.65
C LEU A 228 -6.09 3.54 -8.97
N PHE A 229 -5.38 4.66 -8.94
CA PHE A 229 -4.14 4.86 -8.21
C PHE A 229 -4.35 5.89 -7.09
N ALA A 230 -3.82 5.63 -5.91
CA ALA A 230 -3.96 6.55 -4.78
C ALA A 230 -3.22 7.88 -5.02
N CYS A 231 -2.11 7.87 -5.75
CA CYS A 231 -1.33 9.06 -6.11
C CYS A 231 -2.08 10.07 -7.00
N GLN A 232 -3.18 9.67 -7.66
CA GLN A 232 -4.08 10.61 -8.35
C GLN A 232 -4.61 11.68 -7.40
N GLN A 233 -4.91 11.31 -6.15
CA GLN A 233 -5.45 12.21 -5.13
C GLN A 233 -4.38 13.16 -4.57
N GLU A 234 -3.11 12.84 -4.76
CA GLU A 234 -1.97 13.68 -4.41
C GLU A 234 -1.54 14.63 -5.54
N GLY A 235 -2.07 14.43 -6.75
CA GLY A 235 -1.69 15.21 -7.94
C GLY A 235 -0.23 15.00 -8.35
N VAL A 236 0.34 13.82 -8.13
CA VAL A 236 1.74 13.51 -8.46
C VAL A 236 1.83 12.27 -9.36
N VAL A 237 2.82 12.29 -10.24
CA VAL A 237 3.17 11.16 -11.11
C VAL A 237 4.52 10.62 -10.65
N PRO A 238 4.60 9.36 -10.16
CA PRO A 238 5.88 8.75 -9.81
C PRO A 238 6.65 8.29 -11.06
N ASP A 239 7.94 8.05 -10.90
CA ASP A 239 8.79 7.46 -11.94
C ASP A 239 8.56 5.95 -12.08
N LEU A 240 8.26 5.28 -10.97
CA LEU A 240 7.82 3.89 -10.91
C LEU A 240 6.66 3.76 -9.94
N LEU A 241 5.73 2.86 -10.27
CA LEU A 241 4.60 2.53 -9.41
C LEU A 241 4.47 1.02 -9.30
N THR A 242 4.46 0.50 -8.07
CA THR A 242 4.25 -0.93 -7.84
C THR A 242 2.81 -1.22 -7.41
N CYS A 243 2.22 -2.27 -7.95
CA CYS A 243 0.90 -2.74 -7.56
C CYS A 243 0.85 -4.29 -7.50
N ALA A 244 -0.09 -4.80 -6.73
CA ALA A 244 -0.40 -6.23 -6.57
C ALA A 244 -1.80 -6.35 -5.98
N LYS A 245 -2.05 -7.31 -5.11
CA LYS A 245 -3.30 -7.46 -4.31
C LYS A 245 -4.56 -7.20 -5.14
N GLY A 246 -5.10 -5.98 -5.09
CA GLY A 246 -6.27 -5.55 -5.86
C GLY A 246 -6.11 -5.70 -7.38
N LEU A 247 -4.89 -5.78 -7.91
CA LEU A 247 -4.65 -6.05 -9.32
C LEU A 247 -5.29 -7.37 -9.77
N GLY A 248 -5.08 -8.44 -9.00
CA GLY A 248 -5.64 -9.77 -9.28
C GLY A 248 -6.74 -10.19 -8.31
N ALA A 249 -7.10 -9.35 -7.32
CA ALA A 249 -8.14 -9.59 -6.32
C ALA A 249 -8.03 -10.95 -5.61
N GLY A 250 -6.85 -11.57 -5.57
CA GLY A 250 -6.59 -12.87 -4.92
C GLY A 250 -6.93 -14.10 -5.77
N TYR A 251 -7.37 -13.91 -7.01
CA TYR A 251 -7.69 -15.04 -7.91
C TYR A 251 -6.45 -15.78 -8.42
N GLN A 252 -5.39 -15.01 -8.71
CA GLN A 252 -4.06 -15.53 -9.04
C GLN A 252 -2.98 -14.65 -8.40
N PRO A 253 -1.82 -15.21 -8.02
CA PRO A 253 -0.66 -14.42 -7.61
C PRO A 253 -0.19 -13.55 -8.77
N ILE A 254 -0.19 -12.23 -8.56
CA ILE A 254 0.31 -11.25 -9.53
C ILE A 254 0.73 -9.96 -8.82
N GLY A 255 1.78 -9.36 -9.35
CA GLY A 255 2.21 -7.99 -9.08
C GLY A 255 2.68 -7.34 -10.37
N ALA A 256 2.84 -6.03 -10.35
CA ALA A 256 3.31 -5.29 -11.50
C ALA A 256 4.14 -4.07 -11.06
N VAL A 257 5.06 -3.69 -11.93
CA VAL A 257 5.76 -2.40 -11.88
C VAL A 257 5.40 -1.63 -13.14
N LEU A 258 4.73 -0.50 -12.98
CA LEU A 258 4.56 0.47 -14.06
C LEU A 258 5.82 1.34 -14.12
N VAL A 259 6.38 1.47 -15.29
CA VAL A 259 7.70 2.08 -15.52
C VAL A 259 7.56 3.29 -16.43
N ALA A 260 8.09 4.44 -16.00
CA ALA A 260 8.14 5.64 -16.83
C ALA A 260 8.95 5.40 -18.12
N GLU A 261 8.46 5.93 -19.24
CA GLU A 261 9.09 5.75 -20.56
C GLU A 261 10.57 6.18 -20.57
N LYS A 262 10.94 7.22 -19.81
CA LYS A 262 12.33 7.68 -19.68
C LYS A 262 13.27 6.61 -19.10
N ILE A 263 12.78 5.79 -18.16
CA ILE A 263 13.56 4.71 -17.55
C ILE A 263 13.72 3.56 -18.54
N TYR A 264 12.62 3.17 -19.20
CA TYR A 264 12.65 2.14 -20.23
C TYR A 264 13.64 2.50 -21.35
N ARG A 265 13.56 3.74 -21.88
CA ARG A 265 14.48 4.20 -22.94
C ARG A 265 15.92 4.17 -22.52
N ALA A 266 16.25 4.66 -21.33
CA ALA A 266 17.62 4.67 -20.83
C ALA A 266 18.24 3.26 -20.80
N VAL A 267 17.46 2.24 -20.41
CA VAL A 267 17.93 0.85 -20.37
C VAL A 267 18.03 0.26 -21.76
N VAL A 268 17.00 0.42 -22.61
CA VAL A 268 16.99 -0.18 -23.96
C VAL A 268 18.05 0.44 -24.87
N ASP A 269 18.23 1.76 -24.81
CA ASP A 269 19.20 2.46 -25.68
C ASP A 269 20.66 2.19 -25.27
N LYS A 270 20.91 1.72 -24.05
CA LYS A 270 22.26 1.48 -23.54
C LYS A 270 22.63 -0.01 -23.43
N THR A 271 22.01 -0.72 -22.48
CA THR A 271 22.29 -2.15 -22.25
C THR A 271 21.46 -3.04 -23.18
N GLY A 272 20.30 -2.55 -23.66
CA GLY A 272 19.39 -3.26 -24.55
C GLY A 272 18.38 -4.15 -23.83
N ALA A 273 18.62 -4.51 -22.57
CA ALA A 273 17.73 -5.34 -21.77
C ALA A 273 17.86 -5.03 -20.28
N PHE A 274 16.78 -5.28 -19.54
CA PHE A 274 16.79 -5.28 -18.09
C PHE A 274 17.32 -6.62 -17.57
N GLU A 275 18.49 -6.59 -16.90
CA GLU A 275 19.20 -7.77 -16.38
C GLU A 275 18.53 -8.34 -15.12
N HIS A 276 17.25 -8.71 -15.26
CA HIS A 276 16.44 -9.23 -14.18
C HIS A 276 15.28 -10.07 -14.72
N GLY A 277 14.90 -11.11 -13.97
CA GLY A 277 13.72 -11.91 -14.28
C GLY A 277 13.42 -12.94 -13.21
N PHE A 278 12.19 -13.40 -13.22
CA PHE A 278 11.70 -14.57 -12.49
C PHE A 278 11.07 -15.53 -13.49
N THR A 279 11.08 -16.82 -13.19
CA THR A 279 10.51 -17.84 -14.09
C THR A 279 9.05 -17.58 -14.47
N TYR A 280 8.27 -17.03 -13.56
CA TYR A 280 6.80 -16.83 -13.74
C TYR A 280 6.41 -15.38 -14.07
N ILE A 281 7.33 -14.54 -14.54
CA ILE A 281 6.97 -13.20 -15.01
C ILE A 281 6.00 -13.28 -16.19
N GLY A 282 4.99 -12.40 -16.20
CA GLY A 282 4.00 -12.37 -17.28
C GLY A 282 3.17 -13.64 -17.40
N HIS A 283 2.95 -14.40 -16.31
CA HIS A 283 2.21 -15.65 -16.33
C HIS A 283 0.83 -15.48 -16.97
N PRO A 284 0.52 -16.15 -18.09
CA PRO A 284 -0.69 -15.87 -18.88
C PRO A 284 -1.99 -15.97 -18.08
N THR A 285 -2.14 -17.03 -17.27
CA THR A 285 -3.34 -17.22 -16.45
C THR A 285 -3.50 -16.12 -15.38
N ALA A 286 -2.40 -15.66 -14.80
CA ALA A 286 -2.43 -14.58 -13.84
C ALA A 286 -2.78 -13.23 -14.50
N CYS A 287 -2.24 -12.97 -15.69
CA CYS A 287 -2.56 -11.78 -16.47
C CYS A 287 -4.02 -11.76 -16.95
N ALA A 288 -4.54 -12.89 -17.44
CA ALA A 288 -5.94 -13.00 -17.85
C ALA A 288 -6.90 -12.79 -16.66
N ALA A 289 -6.60 -13.38 -15.51
CA ALA A 289 -7.36 -13.17 -14.28
C ALA A 289 -7.36 -11.71 -13.85
N ALA A 290 -6.19 -11.06 -13.83
CA ALA A 290 -6.05 -9.67 -13.44
C ALA A 290 -6.79 -8.73 -14.40
N LEU A 291 -6.69 -8.95 -15.71
CA LEU A 291 -7.44 -8.17 -16.70
C LEU A 291 -8.95 -8.30 -16.50
N ALA A 292 -9.45 -9.51 -16.24
CA ALA A 292 -10.86 -9.73 -15.94
C ALA A 292 -11.30 -9.01 -14.65
N VAL A 293 -10.44 -8.97 -13.62
CA VAL A 293 -10.68 -8.20 -12.38
C VAL A 293 -10.81 -6.71 -12.69
N GLN A 294 -9.83 -6.12 -13.39
CA GLN A 294 -9.83 -4.69 -13.68
C GLN A 294 -11.01 -4.28 -14.56
N ARG A 295 -11.30 -5.02 -15.62
CA ARG A 295 -12.49 -4.81 -16.46
C ARG A 295 -13.80 -4.94 -15.69
N THR A 296 -13.87 -5.81 -14.68
CA THR A 296 -15.05 -5.95 -13.82
C THR A 296 -15.22 -4.72 -12.93
N ILE A 297 -14.14 -4.23 -12.31
CA ILE A 297 -14.16 -3.00 -11.50
C ILE A 297 -14.69 -1.81 -12.31
N GLU A 298 -14.23 -1.67 -13.54
CA GLU A 298 -14.68 -0.61 -14.48
C GLU A 298 -16.14 -0.78 -14.90
N ARG A 299 -16.47 -1.95 -15.46
CA ARG A 299 -17.81 -2.24 -16.00
C ARG A 299 -18.91 -2.05 -14.95
N ASP A 300 -18.64 -2.47 -13.71
CA ASP A 300 -19.63 -2.43 -12.63
C ASP A 300 -19.57 -1.13 -11.83
N GLY A 301 -18.75 -0.15 -12.23
CA GLY A 301 -18.62 1.17 -11.60
C GLY A 301 -18.16 1.11 -10.14
N LEU A 302 -17.35 0.11 -9.77
CA LEU A 302 -17.04 -0.18 -8.37
C LEU A 302 -16.22 0.92 -7.67
N LEU A 303 -15.49 1.76 -8.39
CA LEU A 303 -14.78 2.89 -7.78
C LEU A 303 -15.75 3.89 -7.14
N THR A 304 -16.89 4.15 -7.79
CA THR A 304 -17.96 4.99 -7.22
C THR A 304 -18.52 4.36 -5.94
N ASN A 305 -18.73 3.03 -5.92
CA ASN A 305 -19.18 2.33 -4.72
C ASN A 305 -18.11 2.39 -3.61
N VAL A 306 -16.83 2.26 -3.93
CA VAL A 306 -15.72 2.42 -2.96
C VAL A 306 -15.74 3.79 -2.30
N GLN A 307 -15.98 4.86 -3.07
CA GLN A 307 -16.09 6.21 -2.53
C GLN A 307 -17.30 6.34 -1.61
N ALA A 308 -18.50 5.96 -2.08
CA ALA A 308 -19.74 6.08 -1.33
C ALA A 308 -19.74 5.24 -0.04
N GLN A 309 -19.39 3.96 -0.14
CA GLN A 309 -19.37 3.08 1.04
C GLN A 309 -18.20 3.40 1.98
N GLY A 310 -17.09 3.91 1.46
CA GLY A 310 -15.94 4.35 2.25
C GLY A 310 -16.27 5.59 3.09
N GLU A 311 -17.00 6.55 2.51
CA GLU A 311 -17.51 7.71 3.24
C GLU A 311 -18.52 7.30 4.30
N ALA A 312 -19.50 6.46 3.94
CA ALA A 312 -20.48 5.91 4.87
C ALA A 312 -19.80 5.15 6.03
N LEU A 313 -18.78 4.35 5.75
CA LEU A 313 -18.04 3.61 6.78
C LEU A 313 -17.33 4.56 7.75
N ARG A 314 -16.60 5.56 7.26
CA ARG A 314 -15.93 6.55 8.12
C ARG A 314 -16.94 7.37 8.93
N ALA A 315 -18.02 7.83 8.33
CA ALA A 315 -19.06 8.58 9.01
C ALA A 315 -19.72 7.75 10.13
N THR A 316 -20.06 6.48 9.85
CA THR A 316 -20.68 5.59 10.82
C THR A 316 -19.72 5.26 11.98
N LEU A 317 -18.43 5.01 11.68
CA LEU A 317 -17.39 4.82 12.70
C LEU A 317 -17.22 6.08 13.55
N GLY A 318 -17.15 7.26 12.91
CA GLY A 318 -17.02 8.55 13.59
C GLY A 318 -18.18 8.79 14.56
N ALA A 319 -19.41 8.57 14.12
CA ALA A 319 -20.60 8.70 14.97
C ALA A 319 -20.60 7.67 16.12
N ARG A 320 -20.28 6.40 15.84
CA ARG A 320 -20.29 5.32 16.84
C ARG A 320 -19.24 5.51 17.93
N PHE A 321 -18.08 6.09 17.58
CA PHE A 321 -16.95 6.23 18.49
C PHE A 321 -16.62 7.68 18.87
N ALA A 322 -17.51 8.64 18.60
CA ALA A 322 -17.29 10.06 18.88
C ALA A 322 -16.80 10.33 20.31
N GLU A 323 -17.46 9.71 21.29
CA GLU A 323 -17.14 9.86 22.72
C GLU A 323 -16.38 8.68 23.31
N HIS A 324 -15.88 7.74 22.46
CA HIS A 324 -15.20 6.56 22.98
C HIS A 324 -13.81 6.93 23.53
N PRO A 325 -13.51 6.67 24.83
CA PRO A 325 -12.30 7.17 25.49
C PRO A 325 -11.00 6.62 24.89
N ASN A 326 -11.05 5.47 24.26
CA ASN A 326 -9.88 4.77 23.76
C ASN A 326 -9.76 4.74 22.24
N ILE A 327 -10.57 5.49 21.50
CA ILE A 327 -10.40 5.70 20.07
C ILE A 327 -9.77 7.08 19.86
N GLY A 328 -8.54 7.09 19.36
CA GLY A 328 -7.77 8.32 19.17
C GLY A 328 -7.98 8.93 17.79
N ASP A 329 -7.99 8.09 16.75
CA ASP A 329 -8.09 8.55 15.36
C ASP A 329 -8.85 7.55 14.50
N ILE A 330 -9.64 8.06 13.55
CA ILE A 330 -10.30 7.30 12.49
C ILE A 330 -9.93 7.95 11.17
N ARG A 331 -9.11 7.28 10.37
CA ARG A 331 -8.52 7.81 9.14
C ARG A 331 -8.70 6.88 7.97
N GLY A 332 -8.45 7.36 6.77
CA GLY A 332 -8.48 6.53 5.57
C GLY A 332 -9.08 7.22 4.35
N ARG A 333 -9.07 6.52 3.22
CA ARG A 333 -9.69 6.93 1.95
C ARG A 333 -10.40 5.75 1.30
N GLY A 334 -11.54 5.98 0.70
CA GLY A 334 -12.36 4.92 0.12
C GLY A 334 -12.63 3.80 1.14
N LEU A 335 -12.50 2.56 0.72
CA LEU A 335 -12.64 1.38 1.57
C LEU A 335 -11.29 0.92 2.17
N PHE A 336 -10.47 1.87 2.58
CA PHE A 336 -9.21 1.66 3.27
C PHE A 336 -9.19 2.53 4.51
N VAL A 337 -9.60 1.98 5.66
CA VAL A 337 -9.90 2.72 6.88
C VAL A 337 -9.13 2.15 8.05
N GLY A 338 -8.46 3.01 8.81
CA GLY A 338 -7.75 2.69 10.03
C GLY A 338 -8.40 3.33 11.26
N ILE A 339 -8.42 2.60 12.36
CA ILE A 339 -8.89 3.07 13.66
C ILE A 339 -7.73 2.90 14.63
N GLU A 340 -7.25 3.99 15.21
CA GLU A 340 -6.14 3.95 16.16
C GLU A 340 -6.65 3.96 17.59
N LEU A 341 -6.12 3.03 18.40
CA LEU A 341 -6.45 2.93 19.81
C LEU A 341 -5.44 3.70 20.65
N VAL A 342 -5.95 4.36 21.67
CA VAL A 342 -5.16 5.10 22.67
C VAL A 342 -5.57 4.72 24.08
N ALA A 343 -4.65 4.82 25.02
CA ALA A 343 -4.96 4.70 26.43
C ALA A 343 -5.65 5.97 26.96
N ASP A 344 -5.26 7.12 26.42
CA ASP A 344 -5.85 8.43 26.74
C ASP A 344 -5.89 9.32 25.50
N ARG A 345 -7.04 9.93 25.24
CA ARG A 345 -7.26 10.75 24.03
C ARG A 345 -6.55 12.08 24.04
N ALA A 346 -6.43 12.71 25.22
CA ALA A 346 -5.87 14.05 25.34
C ALA A 346 -4.35 14.04 25.10
N SER A 347 -3.66 13.11 25.73
CA SER A 347 -2.21 12.92 25.55
C SER A 347 -1.84 12.09 24.34
N LYS A 348 -2.82 11.42 23.68
CA LYS A 348 -2.62 10.43 22.64
C LYS A 348 -1.73 9.26 23.06
N ALA A 349 -1.64 8.99 24.37
CA ALA A 349 -0.80 7.92 24.92
C ALA A 349 -1.21 6.57 24.34
N PRO A 350 -0.28 5.74 23.84
CA PRO A 350 -0.60 4.42 23.31
C PRO A 350 -1.00 3.48 24.44
N PRO A 351 -1.77 2.43 24.17
CA PRO A 351 -2.00 1.33 25.11
C PRO A 351 -0.69 0.61 25.42
N ASP A 352 -0.59 0.06 26.65
CA ASP A 352 0.54 -0.78 27.05
C ASP A 352 0.66 -1.99 26.11
N PRO A 353 1.81 -2.19 25.45
CA PRO A 353 2.04 -3.35 24.58
C PRO A 353 1.87 -4.71 25.28
N ALA A 354 2.11 -4.76 26.61
CA ALA A 354 1.94 -5.98 27.42
C ALA A 354 0.48 -6.48 27.43
N LEU A 355 -0.49 -5.61 27.18
CA LEU A 355 -1.90 -5.97 27.07
C LEU A 355 -2.23 -6.85 25.87
N LYS A 356 -1.37 -6.85 24.84
CA LYS A 356 -1.54 -7.63 23.59
C LYS A 356 -2.94 -7.43 22.98
N LEU A 357 -3.36 -6.17 22.83
CA LEU A 357 -4.72 -5.85 22.36
C LEU A 357 -5.00 -6.36 20.94
N ALA A 358 -4.04 -6.28 20.02
CA ALA A 358 -4.28 -6.68 18.63
C ALA A 358 -4.71 -8.17 18.49
N PRO A 359 -4.03 -9.17 19.07
CA PRO A 359 -4.52 -10.56 19.04
C PRO A 359 -5.83 -10.77 19.80
N LYS A 360 -6.09 -10.04 20.89
CA LYS A 360 -7.37 -10.10 21.61
C LYS A 360 -8.52 -9.56 20.75
N LEU A 361 -8.33 -8.42 20.12
CA LEU A 361 -9.31 -7.83 19.19
C LEU A 361 -9.59 -8.74 18.00
N LYS A 362 -8.55 -9.38 17.44
CA LYS A 362 -8.73 -10.39 16.39
C LYS A 362 -9.63 -11.53 16.85
N ALA A 363 -9.38 -12.06 18.03
CA ALA A 363 -10.17 -13.17 18.59
C ALA A 363 -11.62 -12.74 18.87
N ALA A 364 -11.85 -11.58 19.48
CA ALA A 364 -13.17 -11.03 19.78
C ALA A 364 -13.98 -10.74 18.50
N ALA A 365 -13.36 -10.11 17.49
CA ALA A 365 -13.99 -9.86 16.20
C ALA A 365 -14.40 -11.19 15.51
N MET A 366 -13.49 -12.17 15.48
CA MET A 366 -13.77 -13.50 14.95
C MET A 366 -14.90 -14.20 15.72
N ALA A 367 -14.95 -14.07 17.03
CA ALA A 367 -16.05 -14.59 17.85
C ALA A 367 -17.40 -13.97 17.48
N ARG A 368 -17.42 -12.73 17.03
CA ARG A 368 -18.61 -12.00 16.55
C ARG A 368 -18.88 -12.20 15.04
N GLY A 369 -18.10 -13.05 14.35
CA GLY A 369 -18.25 -13.32 12.92
C GLY A 369 -17.76 -12.19 12.02
N LEU A 370 -16.76 -11.41 12.46
CA LEU A 370 -16.09 -10.37 11.69
C LEU A 370 -14.63 -10.74 11.48
N VAL A 371 -14.15 -10.63 10.23
CA VAL A 371 -12.73 -10.64 9.91
C VAL A 371 -12.27 -9.21 9.69
N CYS A 372 -11.44 -8.68 10.59
CA CYS A 372 -10.76 -7.39 10.45
C CYS A 372 -9.25 -7.58 10.64
N TYR A 373 -8.47 -6.53 10.50
CA TYR A 373 -7.01 -6.62 10.54
C TYR A 373 -6.42 -5.76 11.66
N PRO A 374 -6.46 -6.22 12.94
CA PRO A 374 -5.78 -5.53 14.03
C PRO A 374 -4.26 -5.64 13.90
N GLY A 375 -3.59 -4.50 14.06
CA GLY A 375 -2.14 -4.36 14.03
C GLY A 375 -1.59 -3.78 15.32
N ALA A 376 -0.36 -4.14 15.68
CA ALA A 376 0.40 -3.57 16.78
C ALA A 376 1.66 -2.88 16.27
N GLY A 377 2.27 -2.02 17.10
CA GLY A 377 3.47 -1.28 16.73
C GLY A 377 3.21 -0.13 15.75
N THR A 378 2.03 0.48 15.81
CA THR A 378 1.56 1.52 14.88
C THR A 378 2.47 2.73 14.81
N ILE A 379 3.13 3.09 15.92
CA ILE A 379 3.90 4.35 16.07
C ILE A 379 5.35 4.17 15.64
N ASP A 380 6.01 3.14 16.20
CA ASP A 380 7.46 2.94 16.09
C ASP A 380 7.87 1.47 15.86
N GLY A 381 6.88 0.61 15.58
CA GLY A 381 7.04 -0.84 15.47
C GLY A 381 6.76 -1.57 16.78
N ALA A 382 6.82 -0.94 17.94
CA ALA A 382 6.57 -1.51 19.27
C ALA A 382 5.28 -0.98 19.89
N ALA A 383 5.13 0.33 19.97
CA ALA A 383 4.01 1.02 20.59
C ALA A 383 2.85 1.25 19.61
N GLY A 384 1.64 1.35 20.17
CA GLY A 384 0.42 1.66 19.42
C GLY A 384 -0.28 0.42 18.89
N VAL A 385 -1.59 0.57 18.71
CA VAL A 385 -2.50 -0.47 18.19
C VAL A 385 -3.50 0.19 17.25
N HIS A 386 -3.76 -0.48 16.14
CA HIS A 386 -4.81 -0.05 15.20
C HIS A 386 -5.65 -1.23 14.73
N VAL A 387 -6.81 -0.93 14.18
CA VAL A 387 -7.60 -1.88 13.40
C VAL A 387 -7.70 -1.34 11.98
N LEU A 388 -7.27 -2.14 11.00
CA LEU A 388 -7.41 -1.82 9.59
C LEU A 388 -8.63 -2.54 9.01
N LEU A 389 -9.45 -1.79 8.28
CA LEU A 389 -10.59 -2.26 7.53
C LEU A 389 -10.35 -2.04 6.04
N ALA A 390 -10.54 -3.09 5.25
CA ALA A 390 -10.40 -3.07 3.81
C ALA A 390 -11.41 -4.06 3.15
N PRO A 391 -12.71 -3.86 3.35
CA PRO A 391 -13.72 -4.75 2.81
C PRO A 391 -13.72 -4.77 1.28
N PRO A 392 -14.34 -5.79 0.64
CA PRO A 392 -14.49 -5.85 -0.82
C PRO A 392 -15.24 -4.63 -1.38
N PHE A 393 -14.97 -4.27 -2.64
CA PHE A 393 -15.58 -3.12 -3.32
C PHE A 393 -17.08 -3.28 -3.58
N ILE A 394 -17.58 -4.50 -3.50
CA ILE A 394 -18.98 -4.89 -3.71
C ILE A 394 -19.84 -4.80 -2.46
N ILE A 395 -19.34 -4.22 -1.36
CA ILE A 395 -20.16 -4.07 -0.14
C ILE A 395 -21.32 -3.11 -0.36
N GLU A 396 -22.35 -3.28 0.45
CA GLU A 396 -23.54 -2.45 0.50
C GLU A 396 -23.68 -1.76 1.86
N SER A 397 -24.54 -0.76 2.00
CA SER A 397 -24.73 -0.01 3.25
C SER A 397 -25.09 -0.89 4.45
N ARG A 398 -25.83 -2.00 4.25
CA ARG A 398 -26.12 -2.97 5.32
C ARG A 398 -24.84 -3.62 5.87
N HIS A 399 -23.86 -3.88 5.01
CA HIS A 399 -22.58 -4.46 5.44
C HIS A 399 -21.75 -3.45 6.21
N VAL A 400 -21.82 -2.15 5.87
CA VAL A 400 -21.19 -1.07 6.63
C VAL A 400 -21.69 -1.04 8.06
N ALA A 401 -23.03 -1.04 8.26
CA ALA A 401 -23.64 -1.08 9.58
C ALA A 401 -23.20 -2.33 10.36
N GLU A 402 -23.26 -3.51 9.74
CA GLU A 402 -22.89 -4.77 10.37
C GLU A 402 -21.38 -4.81 10.77
N ILE A 403 -20.48 -4.25 9.92
CA ILE A 403 -19.05 -4.13 10.26
C ILE A 403 -18.87 -3.29 11.51
N VAL A 404 -19.50 -2.12 11.56
CA VAL A 404 -19.36 -1.19 12.69
C VAL A 404 -19.92 -1.78 13.99
N ASP A 405 -21.11 -2.40 13.95
CA ASP A 405 -21.73 -3.02 15.13
C ASP A 405 -20.89 -4.17 15.69
N LYS A 406 -20.39 -5.06 14.81
CA LYS A 406 -19.56 -6.18 15.24
C LYS A 406 -18.21 -5.73 15.77
N LEU A 407 -17.61 -4.69 15.15
CA LEU A 407 -16.35 -4.13 15.61
C LEU A 407 -16.52 -3.41 16.97
N ALA A 408 -17.59 -2.64 17.14
CA ALA A 408 -17.90 -1.98 18.39
C ALA A 408 -18.02 -2.99 19.54
N GLY A 409 -18.81 -4.05 19.35
CA GLY A 409 -18.91 -5.10 20.35
C GLY A 409 -17.58 -5.81 20.64
N ALA A 410 -16.73 -6.03 19.62
CA ALA A 410 -15.41 -6.63 19.81
C ALA A 410 -14.48 -5.69 20.63
N LEU A 411 -14.55 -4.39 20.40
CA LEU A 411 -13.82 -3.39 21.19
C LEU A 411 -14.33 -3.36 22.63
N GLU A 412 -15.66 -3.35 22.85
CA GLU A 412 -16.27 -3.41 24.18
C GLU A 412 -15.80 -4.67 24.95
N ASP A 413 -15.81 -5.85 24.34
CA ASP A 413 -15.35 -7.10 24.98
C ASP A 413 -13.87 -7.04 25.43
N VAL A 414 -13.02 -6.33 24.71
CA VAL A 414 -11.58 -6.30 24.95
C VAL A 414 -11.17 -5.14 25.86
N LEU A 415 -11.89 -4.00 25.80
CA LEU A 415 -11.55 -2.78 26.50
C LEU A 415 -12.30 -2.64 27.83
N ALA A 416 -13.36 -3.44 28.08
CA ALA A 416 -14.13 -3.38 29.31
C ALA A 416 -13.26 -3.74 30.53
N GLY A 417 -13.09 -2.78 31.44
CA GLY A 417 -12.56 -2.99 32.80
C GLY A 417 -11.07 -3.11 32.96
N ALA A 418 -10.25 -2.85 31.94
CA ALA A 418 -8.78 -2.82 32.07
C ALA A 418 -8.23 -1.38 31.89
N PRO A 419 -7.38 -0.87 32.79
CA PRO A 419 -6.62 0.34 32.51
C PRO A 419 -5.68 0.06 31.32
N LEU A 420 -5.79 0.89 30.26
CA LEU A 420 -4.99 0.70 29.05
C LEU A 420 -3.60 1.33 29.14
N ALA A 421 -3.38 2.23 30.10
CA ALA A 421 -2.07 2.79 30.38
C ALA A 421 -1.17 1.77 31.09
N ALA A 422 0.13 1.82 30.80
CA ALA A 422 1.10 1.13 31.63
C ALA A 422 0.96 1.63 33.08
N ALA A 423 1.08 0.71 34.06
CA ALA A 423 1.20 1.13 35.46
C ALA A 423 2.42 2.05 35.56
N SER A 424 2.25 3.25 36.14
CA SER A 424 3.38 4.13 36.42
C SER A 424 4.40 3.36 37.24
N PRO A 425 5.71 3.42 36.92
CA PRO A 425 6.75 2.71 37.65
C PRO A 425 6.84 3.16 39.09
#